data_f910c1ebfd8cc1e12da08f315096255d
#
_entry.id   f910c1ebfd8cc1e12da08f315096255d
#
_cell.length_a   1.000
_cell.length_b   1.000
_cell.length_c   1.000
_cell.angle_alpha   90.00
_cell.angle_beta   90.00
_cell.angle_gamma   90.00
#
_symmetry.space_group_name_H-M   'P 1'
#
loop_
_entity.id
_entity.type
_entity.pdbx_description
1 polymer ?
#
loop_
_entity_poly.entity_id
_entity_poly.type
_entity_poly.pdbx_seq_one_letter_code
_entity_poly.pdbx_strand_id
1 'polypeptide(L)'
;MSPNGTAGACVLVEEHTQISFVDTDRELPSRGYSSPALERNWQPWLEREARLEQLNAQLETTGQMAKDTEVALRFERATMLALSGRNLEARSDYLKVLALDPTHKKNLIDLGRVLVATKRLKAAQMVYEEAVKQYPDDIVCRVNLGSVLLEREDPAGARSQYEAALRLDPDFPQAHGGMYYALTRLGEPEAAKVHQRIAFARQNLIANPYRGKSQPVPALLLVSSTGGNTPIEELLDDRVFQTHVVVADFYDRRTPLPAHQLIVNGIGDVDVAEEALTAAEALLKLTSAPVVNPPAAVLATSRCQNAQRLKNLAGVITAATAAFQRTVLAGPDGPAALLQQGFAFPLLLRAPGFHMGKHFVRVESAETLAAAVAELPGAELLVIEYLDACGADGYSRKYRVMMIDGQLYPLHLAISPHWKIHYFSADMADRADHREEDARFLADMPGVLGPKALAALEHIQAMLGLDYGGVDFGLSRHGEVLLFEANATMIVLQPDEDARWDYRRPAVERIHAAVHRMLTMRSKAESHRSKSETSRSLRPNVF
;
A
#
# COMPACT_ATOMS: atom_id res chain seq x y z
N MET A 1 -38.49 -2.38 23.10
CA MET A 1 -37.52 -3.46 23.34
C MET A 1 -36.63 -3.51 22.11
N SER A 2 -35.47 -2.88 22.20
CA SER A 2 -34.49 -2.80 21.09
C SER A 2 -33.57 -4.00 21.16
N PRO A 3 -33.15 -4.60 20.04
CA PRO A 3 -32.01 -5.46 20.02
C PRO A 3 -30.77 -4.62 19.67
N ASN A 4 -29.81 -4.57 20.58
CA ASN A 4 -28.46 -4.10 20.34
C ASN A 4 -27.76 -5.06 19.39
N GLY A 5 -27.64 -4.64 18.16
CA GLY A 5 -26.72 -5.23 17.19
C GLY A 5 -25.35 -4.56 17.33
N THR A 6 -24.39 -5.25 17.92
CA THR A 6 -22.97 -4.91 17.81
C THR A 6 -22.53 -5.15 16.36
N ALA A 7 -22.59 -4.11 15.54
CA ALA A 7 -21.92 -4.10 14.25
C ALA A 7 -20.42 -4.17 14.50
N GLY A 8 -19.80 -5.31 14.16
CA GLY A 8 -18.36 -5.42 14.09
C GLY A 8 -17.83 -4.37 13.12
N ALA A 9 -16.94 -3.52 13.62
CA ALA A 9 -16.26 -2.51 12.81
C ALA A 9 -15.45 -3.23 11.73
N CYS A 10 -16.00 -3.29 10.52
CA CYS A 10 -15.27 -3.66 9.32
C CYS A 10 -14.24 -2.54 9.09
N VAL A 11 -12.98 -2.77 9.44
CA VAL A 11 -11.89 -1.86 9.13
C VAL A 11 -11.75 -1.89 7.62
N LEU A 12 -12.32 -0.91 6.96
CA LEU A 12 -12.09 -0.62 5.54
C LEU A 12 -10.61 -0.24 5.40
N VAL A 13 -9.82 -1.18 4.88
CA VAL A 13 -8.45 -0.89 4.39
C VAL A 13 -8.64 -0.15 3.07
N GLU A 14 -8.92 1.15 3.15
CA GLU A 14 -8.77 2.04 2.02
C GLU A 14 -7.28 2.27 1.79
N GLU A 15 -6.91 2.48 0.53
CA GLU A 15 -5.56 2.75 0.05
C GLU A 15 -4.72 3.44 1.13
N HIS A 16 -3.71 2.72 1.66
CA HIS A 16 -2.74 3.30 2.56
C HIS A 16 -1.90 4.31 1.76
N THR A 17 -2.45 5.48 1.56
CA THR A 17 -1.64 6.64 1.27
C THR A 17 -0.82 6.86 2.52
N GLN A 18 0.50 6.62 2.46
CA GLN A 18 1.37 6.90 3.60
C GLN A 18 1.29 8.39 3.92
N ILE A 19 0.45 8.71 4.90
CA ILE A 19 0.45 10.04 5.50
C ILE A 19 1.69 10.10 6.38
N SER A 20 2.67 10.89 5.94
CA SER A 20 3.93 11.05 6.68
C SER A 20 3.65 11.80 7.97
N PHE A 21 3.81 11.11 9.11
CA PHE A 21 3.83 11.78 10.40
C PHE A 21 5.14 12.55 10.58
N VAL A 22 5.05 13.77 11.10
CA VAL A 22 6.22 14.63 11.29
C VAL A 22 7.02 14.13 12.48
N ASP A 23 8.31 13.85 12.24
CA ASP A 23 9.29 13.52 13.25
C ASP A 23 10.01 14.78 13.73
N THR A 24 10.01 15.03 15.04
CA THR A 24 10.65 16.23 15.63
C THR A 24 12.17 16.18 15.59
N ASP A 25 12.77 15.00 15.48
CA ASP A 25 14.22 14.82 15.54
C ASP A 25 14.86 14.68 14.14
N ARG A 26 14.06 14.73 13.07
CA ARG A 26 14.57 14.81 11.71
C ARG A 26 14.79 16.26 11.30
N GLU A 27 15.99 16.75 11.48
CA GLU A 27 16.47 17.86 10.67
C GLU A 27 16.39 17.43 9.20
N LEU A 28 15.63 18.17 8.40
CA LEU A 28 15.61 17.99 6.94
C LEU A 28 17.04 18.18 6.44
N PRO A 29 17.67 17.20 5.77
CA PRO A 29 19.01 17.39 5.26
C PRO A 29 18.99 18.48 4.20
N SER A 30 19.52 19.63 4.58
CA SER A 30 19.80 20.72 3.66
C SER A 30 20.94 20.28 2.75
N ARG A 31 20.63 20.12 1.45
CA ARG A 31 21.57 20.10 0.32
C ARG A 31 22.81 19.20 0.45
N GLY A 32 22.84 18.13 -0.31
CA GLY A 32 24.06 17.44 -0.72
C GLY A 32 24.39 16.18 0.07
N TYR A 33 23.79 15.06 -0.31
CA TYR A 33 24.27 13.75 0.11
C TYR A 33 25.55 13.39 -0.63
N SER A 34 26.68 13.47 0.05
CA SER A 34 27.91 12.83 -0.37
C SER A 34 27.99 11.41 0.21
N SER A 35 28.42 10.50 -0.63
CA SER A 35 28.49 9.04 -0.47
C SER A 35 29.12 8.43 0.82
N PRO A 36 29.85 9.12 1.71
CA PRO A 36 30.48 8.50 2.88
C PRO A 36 29.55 8.20 4.06
N ALA A 37 28.29 8.69 4.05
CA ALA A 37 27.37 8.50 5.19
C ALA A 37 26.70 7.12 5.19
N LEU A 38 26.71 6.39 4.10
CA LEU A 38 26.05 5.07 3.95
C LEU A 38 26.83 3.91 4.59
N GLU A 39 28.14 4.05 4.78
CA GLU A 39 28.97 2.95 5.32
C GLU A 39 28.86 2.75 6.84
N ARG A 40 28.20 3.63 7.59
CA ARG A 40 28.16 3.62 9.07
C ARG A 40 26.78 3.48 9.71
N ASN A 41 25.72 3.18 8.95
CA ASN A 41 24.33 3.27 9.47
C ASN A 41 23.82 2.05 10.27
N TRP A 42 24.57 0.98 10.44
CA TRP A 42 24.16 -0.17 11.27
C TRP A 42 24.70 -0.10 12.73
N GLN A 43 25.74 0.69 13.01
CA GLN A 43 26.24 0.89 14.37
C GLN A 43 25.18 1.47 15.35
N PRO A 44 24.23 2.31 14.92
CA PRO A 44 23.19 2.85 15.80
C PRO A 44 22.32 1.79 16.50
N TRP A 45 22.23 0.57 15.95
CA TRP A 45 21.47 -0.49 16.62
C TRP A 45 22.18 -1.00 17.88
N LEU A 46 23.49 -1.30 17.81
CA LEU A 46 24.27 -1.76 18.97
C LEU A 46 24.29 -0.71 20.08
N GLU A 47 24.45 0.54 19.71
CA GLU A 47 24.43 1.66 20.65
C GLU A 47 23.07 1.81 21.32
N ARG A 48 21.95 1.62 20.58
CA ARG A 48 20.60 1.62 21.15
C ARG A 48 20.35 0.49 22.12
N GLU A 49 20.74 -0.74 21.80
CA GLU A 49 20.57 -1.88 22.71
C GLU A 49 21.39 -1.71 23.99
N ALA A 50 22.64 -1.28 23.88
CA ALA A 50 23.48 -1.00 25.04
C ALA A 50 22.86 0.14 25.91
N ARG A 51 22.29 1.17 25.27
CA ARG A 51 21.61 2.24 25.99
C ARG A 51 20.32 1.75 26.65
N LEU A 52 19.55 0.90 26.00
CA LEU A 52 18.35 0.27 26.58
C LEU A 52 18.69 -0.57 27.83
N GLU A 53 19.78 -1.35 27.80
CA GLU A 53 20.25 -2.09 28.97
C GLU A 53 20.59 -1.16 30.14
N GLN A 54 21.32 -0.06 29.89
CA GLN A 54 21.62 0.95 30.89
C GLN A 54 20.35 1.59 31.48
N LEU A 55 19.40 1.99 30.63
CA LEU A 55 18.14 2.59 31.06
C LEU A 55 17.28 1.61 31.88
N ASN A 56 17.26 0.34 31.52
CA ASN A 56 16.60 -0.70 32.30
C ASN A 56 17.21 -0.79 33.71
N ALA A 57 18.53 -0.92 33.82
CA ALA A 57 19.23 -0.98 35.10
C ALA A 57 18.97 0.27 35.96
N GLN A 58 18.99 1.47 35.36
CA GLN A 58 18.69 2.72 36.07
C GLN A 58 17.26 2.77 36.61
N LEU A 59 16.27 2.27 35.83
CA LEU A 59 14.86 2.26 36.23
C LEU A 59 14.53 1.16 37.26
N GLU A 60 15.36 0.10 37.38
CA GLU A 60 15.21 -0.98 38.36
C GLU A 60 15.86 -0.63 39.73
N THR A 61 16.94 0.16 39.74
CA THR A 61 17.75 0.38 40.95
C THR A 61 17.21 1.46 41.90
N THR A 62 16.13 2.16 41.53
CA THR A 62 15.71 3.36 42.29
C THR A 62 14.34 3.20 42.94
N GLY A 63 14.33 2.86 44.22
CA GLY A 63 13.10 2.77 45.04
C GLY A 63 12.42 4.14 45.34
N GLN A 64 13.07 5.27 45.16
CA GLN A 64 12.53 6.64 45.20
C GLN A 64 13.31 7.54 44.26
N MET A 65 12.91 7.55 43.00
CA MET A 65 13.48 8.46 41.99
C MET A 65 12.75 9.81 42.02
N ALA A 66 13.48 10.91 41.84
CA ALA A 66 12.87 12.20 41.61
C ALA A 66 11.99 12.15 40.35
N LYS A 67 10.79 12.72 40.38
CA LYS A 67 9.80 12.70 39.31
C LYS A 67 10.40 13.08 37.95
N ASP A 68 11.14 14.16 37.89
CA ASP A 68 11.74 14.68 36.66
C ASP A 68 12.78 13.72 36.07
N THR A 69 13.53 13.02 36.92
CA THR A 69 14.48 11.99 36.51
C THR A 69 13.76 10.77 35.96
N GLU A 70 12.67 10.35 36.61
CA GLU A 70 11.87 9.24 36.10
C GLU A 70 11.24 9.57 34.74
N VAL A 71 10.68 10.75 34.56
CA VAL A 71 10.14 11.27 33.30
C VAL A 71 11.20 11.18 32.20
N ALA A 72 12.39 11.72 32.45
CA ALA A 72 13.50 11.76 31.49
C ALA A 72 13.94 10.34 31.06
N LEU A 73 14.17 9.44 32.02
CA LEU A 73 14.64 8.08 31.75
C LEU A 73 13.58 7.25 31.00
N ARG A 74 12.31 7.36 31.41
CA ARG A 74 11.20 6.64 30.74
C ARG A 74 10.98 7.16 29.33
N PHE A 75 11.02 8.48 29.14
CA PHE A 75 10.87 9.10 27.82
C PHE A 75 12.01 8.64 26.88
N GLU A 76 13.26 8.68 27.35
CA GLU A 76 14.40 8.21 26.57
C GLU A 76 14.27 6.72 26.23
N ARG A 77 13.91 5.86 27.20
CA ARG A 77 13.71 4.43 26.97
C ARG A 77 12.59 4.18 25.97
N ALA A 78 11.45 4.86 26.11
CA ALA A 78 10.34 4.76 25.16
C ALA A 78 10.75 5.13 23.74
N THR A 79 11.54 6.21 23.58
CA THR A 79 12.07 6.64 22.29
C THR A 79 12.98 5.57 21.68
N MET A 80 13.92 5.00 22.46
CA MET A 80 14.79 3.92 21.97
C MET A 80 14.01 2.66 21.59
N LEU A 81 12.98 2.29 22.36
CA LEU A 81 12.10 1.18 22.08
C LEU A 81 11.29 1.40 20.78
N ALA A 82 10.74 2.59 20.58
CA ALA A 82 10.01 2.95 19.37
C ALA A 82 10.93 2.91 18.14
N LEU A 83 12.13 3.47 18.22
CA LEU A 83 13.14 3.39 17.16
C LEU A 83 13.57 1.95 16.84
N SER A 84 13.47 1.04 17.81
CA SER A 84 13.72 -0.41 17.62
C SER A 84 12.50 -1.20 17.16
N GLY A 85 11.35 -0.52 16.92
CA GLY A 85 10.09 -1.18 16.52
C GLY A 85 9.33 -1.87 17.65
N ARG A 86 9.80 -1.76 18.91
CA ARG A 86 9.17 -2.33 20.12
C ARG A 86 8.03 -1.43 20.62
N ASN A 87 7.07 -1.17 19.73
CA ASN A 87 6.02 -0.16 19.93
C ASN A 87 5.12 -0.41 21.14
N LEU A 88 4.85 -1.68 21.49
CA LEU A 88 4.01 -2.00 22.67
C LEU A 88 4.71 -1.61 23.98
N GLU A 89 6.02 -1.85 24.06
CA GLU A 89 6.83 -1.49 25.23
C GLU A 89 7.03 0.02 25.31
N ALA A 90 7.35 0.66 24.18
CA ALA A 90 7.44 2.13 24.08
C ALA A 90 6.15 2.79 24.57
N ARG A 91 4.99 2.32 24.11
CA ARG A 91 3.70 2.83 24.56
C ARG A 91 3.52 2.77 26.08
N SER A 92 3.95 1.67 26.71
CA SER A 92 3.85 1.52 28.17
C SER A 92 4.61 2.62 28.91
N ASP A 93 5.82 2.95 28.46
CA ASP A 93 6.61 4.00 29.08
C ASP A 93 6.08 5.41 28.76
N TYR A 94 5.70 5.67 27.51
CA TYR A 94 5.07 6.94 27.16
C TYR A 94 3.81 7.23 27.97
N LEU A 95 2.98 6.21 28.26
CA LEU A 95 1.81 6.37 29.13
C LEU A 95 2.19 6.69 30.57
N LYS A 96 3.29 6.12 31.09
CA LYS A 96 3.81 6.48 32.41
C LYS A 96 4.35 7.91 32.45
N VAL A 97 5.05 8.35 31.40
CA VAL A 97 5.49 9.75 31.27
C VAL A 97 4.27 10.67 31.23
N LEU A 98 3.23 10.35 30.47
CA LEU A 98 2.00 11.13 30.41
C LEU A 98 1.31 11.24 31.77
N ALA A 99 1.32 10.18 32.57
CA ALA A 99 0.76 10.20 33.93
C ALA A 99 1.57 11.06 34.90
N LEU A 100 2.90 11.09 34.73
CA LEU A 100 3.80 11.91 35.56
C LEU A 100 3.84 13.38 35.10
N ASP A 101 3.94 13.61 33.79
CA ASP A 101 3.95 14.94 33.17
C ASP A 101 2.97 14.98 31.98
N PRO A 102 1.71 15.36 32.21
CA PRO A 102 0.70 15.47 31.15
C PRO A 102 1.02 16.55 30.10
N THR A 103 1.96 17.45 30.41
CA THR A 103 2.34 18.57 29.55
C THR A 103 3.62 18.31 28.76
N HIS A 104 4.21 17.14 28.82
CA HIS A 104 5.45 16.82 28.10
C HIS A 104 5.23 16.75 26.58
N LYS A 105 5.53 17.85 25.88
CA LYS A 105 5.19 18.01 24.45
C LYS A 105 5.71 16.87 23.56
N LYS A 106 7.01 16.56 23.65
CA LYS A 106 7.60 15.46 22.85
C LYS A 106 6.93 14.12 23.13
N ASN A 107 6.56 13.86 24.40
CA ASN A 107 5.87 12.64 24.78
C ASN A 107 4.48 12.52 24.14
N LEU A 108 3.73 13.62 24.09
CA LEU A 108 2.42 13.63 23.42
C LEU A 108 2.57 13.31 21.93
N ILE A 109 3.55 13.90 21.25
CA ILE A 109 3.81 13.67 19.83
C ILE A 109 4.21 12.21 19.58
N ASP A 110 5.17 11.67 20.35
CA ASP A 110 5.72 10.34 20.14
C ASP A 110 4.75 9.24 20.56
N LEU A 111 4.00 9.44 21.64
CA LEU A 111 2.89 8.54 22.03
C LEU A 111 1.83 8.46 20.91
N GLY A 112 1.44 9.61 20.35
CA GLY A 112 0.51 9.67 19.22
C GLY A 112 1.00 8.84 18.04
N ARG A 113 2.29 8.97 17.64
CA ARG A 113 2.90 8.19 16.56
C ARG A 113 2.87 6.69 16.84
N VAL A 114 3.23 6.27 18.06
CA VAL A 114 3.20 4.85 18.47
C VAL A 114 1.77 4.31 18.47
N LEU A 115 0.78 5.10 18.86
CA LEU A 115 -0.62 4.73 18.81
C LEU A 115 -1.11 4.54 17.36
N VAL A 116 -0.68 5.39 16.43
CA VAL A 116 -0.96 5.20 15.00
C VAL A 116 -0.29 3.94 14.47
N ALA A 117 1.00 3.75 14.74
CA ALA A 117 1.75 2.57 14.31
C ALA A 117 1.15 1.26 14.86
N THR A 118 0.44 1.32 16.00
CA THR A 118 -0.28 0.17 16.60
C THR A 118 -1.78 0.17 16.27
N LYS A 119 -2.21 0.91 15.24
CA LYS A 119 -3.62 1.01 14.75
C LYS A 119 -4.63 1.45 15.80
N ARG A 120 -4.21 2.18 16.82
CA ARG A 120 -5.07 2.73 17.89
C ARG A 120 -5.48 4.19 17.57
N LEU A 121 -6.08 4.39 16.40
CA LEU A 121 -6.34 5.72 15.84
C LEU A 121 -7.19 6.63 16.74
N LYS A 122 -8.22 6.06 17.42
CA LYS A 122 -9.04 6.84 18.35
C LYS A 122 -8.23 7.40 19.52
N ALA A 123 -7.34 6.58 20.08
CA ALA A 123 -6.47 7.03 21.17
C ALA A 123 -5.41 8.03 20.69
N ALA A 124 -4.86 7.83 19.48
CA ALA A 124 -3.94 8.77 18.85
C ALA A 124 -4.59 10.15 18.64
N GLN A 125 -5.84 10.18 18.18
CA GLN A 125 -6.59 11.43 18.03
C GLN A 125 -6.71 12.16 19.37
N MET A 126 -7.14 11.47 20.43
CA MET A 126 -7.29 12.07 21.75
C MET A 126 -5.98 12.69 22.27
N VAL A 127 -4.85 11.99 22.04
CA VAL A 127 -3.52 12.49 22.44
C VAL A 127 -3.13 13.72 21.64
N TYR A 128 -3.37 13.72 20.31
CA TYR A 128 -3.05 14.87 19.48
C TYR A 128 -4.01 16.05 19.67
N GLU A 129 -5.28 15.83 19.98
CA GLU A 129 -6.21 16.89 20.39
C GLU A 129 -5.74 17.58 21.66
N GLU A 130 -5.28 16.80 22.66
CA GLU A 130 -4.71 17.38 23.88
C GLU A 130 -3.39 18.12 23.59
N ALA A 131 -2.54 17.57 22.70
CA ALA A 131 -1.32 18.25 22.27
C ALA A 131 -1.60 19.61 21.59
N VAL A 132 -2.58 19.67 20.67
CA VAL A 132 -2.99 20.92 20.00
C VAL A 132 -3.60 21.92 20.97
N LYS A 133 -4.35 21.43 21.98
CA LYS A 133 -4.93 22.29 23.02
C LYS A 133 -3.86 22.94 23.88
N GLN A 134 -2.82 22.19 24.26
CA GLN A 134 -1.70 22.71 25.07
C GLN A 134 -0.70 23.53 24.26
N TYR A 135 -0.50 23.17 22.98
CA TYR A 135 0.48 23.77 22.07
C TYR A 135 -0.20 24.22 20.77
N PRO A 136 -1.08 25.25 20.84
CA PRO A 136 -1.91 25.64 19.68
C PRO A 136 -1.09 26.17 18.49
N ASP A 137 0.12 26.67 18.72
CA ASP A 137 1.01 27.20 17.69
C ASP A 137 2.10 26.19 17.27
N ASP A 138 1.97 24.93 17.68
CA ASP A 138 2.90 23.89 17.24
C ASP A 138 2.39 23.21 15.94
N ILE A 139 3.15 23.42 14.86
CA ILE A 139 2.82 22.92 13.53
C ILE A 139 2.76 21.38 13.50
N VAL A 140 3.70 20.72 14.21
CA VAL A 140 3.81 19.26 14.25
C VAL A 140 2.57 18.63 14.89
N CYS A 141 2.10 19.20 16.00
CA CYS A 141 0.88 18.73 16.66
C CYS A 141 -0.33 18.83 15.74
N ARG A 142 -0.48 19.95 15.02
CA ARG A 142 -1.59 20.15 14.08
C ARG A 142 -1.55 19.21 12.88
N VAL A 143 -0.37 19.06 12.26
CA VAL A 143 -0.20 18.17 11.11
C VAL A 143 -0.46 16.72 11.51
N ASN A 144 0.04 16.27 12.65
CA ASN A 144 -0.20 14.91 13.12
C ASN A 144 -1.67 14.66 13.47
N LEU A 145 -2.37 15.65 14.07
CA LEU A 145 -3.82 15.56 14.28
C LEU A 145 -4.56 15.45 12.93
N GLY A 146 -4.23 16.30 11.97
CA GLY A 146 -4.79 16.25 10.61
C GLY A 146 -4.61 14.88 9.96
N SER A 147 -3.42 14.29 10.10
CA SER A 147 -3.12 12.96 9.56
C SER A 147 -3.98 11.86 10.19
N VAL A 148 -4.15 11.88 11.52
CA VAL A 148 -5.04 10.92 12.19
C VAL A 148 -6.51 11.11 11.81
N LEU A 149 -6.95 12.35 11.62
CA LEU A 149 -8.32 12.62 11.16
C LEU A 149 -8.56 12.07 9.74
N LEU A 150 -7.58 12.20 8.84
CA LEU A 150 -7.64 11.56 7.51
C LEU A 150 -7.73 10.03 7.60
N GLU A 151 -6.91 9.41 8.45
CA GLU A 151 -6.95 7.95 8.68
C GLU A 151 -8.30 7.50 9.28
N ARG A 152 -8.99 8.39 9.97
CA ARG A 152 -10.32 8.15 10.55
C ARG A 152 -11.48 8.61 9.68
N GLU A 153 -11.21 8.88 8.40
CA GLU A 153 -12.21 9.29 7.41
C GLU A 153 -12.92 10.63 7.73
N ASP A 154 -12.21 11.54 8.41
CA ASP A 154 -12.65 12.93 8.61
C ASP A 154 -11.79 13.91 7.80
N PRO A 155 -11.96 14.01 6.47
CA PRO A 155 -11.17 14.92 5.64
C PRO A 155 -11.48 16.40 5.91
N ALA A 156 -12.67 16.73 6.39
CA ALA A 156 -13.04 18.12 6.72
C ALA A 156 -12.32 18.60 8.00
N GLY A 157 -12.29 17.76 9.03
CA GLY A 157 -11.53 18.00 10.25
C GLY A 157 -10.03 18.09 9.96
N ALA A 158 -9.50 17.17 9.13
CA ALA A 158 -8.11 17.18 8.71
C ALA A 158 -7.74 18.48 7.97
N ARG A 159 -8.54 18.90 6.98
CA ARG A 159 -8.38 20.18 6.28
C ARG A 159 -8.23 21.34 7.25
N SER A 160 -9.11 21.43 8.25
CA SER A 160 -9.06 22.51 9.26
C SER A 160 -7.73 22.55 10.01
N GLN A 161 -7.16 21.39 10.36
CA GLN A 161 -5.88 21.32 11.05
C GLN A 161 -4.71 21.70 10.11
N TYR A 162 -4.73 21.25 8.86
CA TYR A 162 -3.70 21.62 7.89
C TYR A 162 -3.77 23.11 7.51
N GLU A 163 -4.95 23.70 7.36
CA GLU A 163 -5.11 25.14 7.18
C GLU A 163 -4.52 25.92 8.36
N ALA A 164 -4.76 25.44 9.59
CA ALA A 164 -4.16 26.06 10.78
C ALA A 164 -2.64 25.93 10.80
N ALA A 165 -2.09 24.79 10.39
CA ALA A 165 -0.65 24.59 10.26
C ALA A 165 -0.04 25.51 9.19
N LEU A 166 -0.68 25.65 8.03
CA LEU A 166 -0.22 26.53 6.93
C LEU A 166 -0.35 28.02 7.24
N ARG A 167 -1.19 28.42 8.20
CA ARG A 167 -1.18 29.79 8.72
C ARG A 167 0.07 30.08 9.56
N LEU A 168 0.65 29.08 10.22
CA LEU A 168 1.88 29.20 11.01
C LEU A 168 3.13 29.16 10.12
N ASP A 169 3.17 28.24 9.17
CA ASP A 169 4.21 28.14 8.14
C ASP A 169 3.55 27.81 6.77
N PRO A 170 3.40 28.82 5.90
CA PRO A 170 2.79 28.65 4.59
C PRO A 170 3.53 27.71 3.64
N ASP A 171 4.77 27.35 3.94
CA ASP A 171 5.63 26.54 3.09
C ASP A 171 5.86 25.12 3.65
N PHE A 172 5.17 24.71 4.72
CA PHE A 172 5.41 23.44 5.41
C PHE A 172 4.97 22.24 4.54
N PRO A 173 5.91 21.43 4.00
CA PRO A 173 5.59 20.44 2.96
C PRO A 173 4.60 19.37 3.41
N GLN A 174 4.69 18.91 4.67
CA GLN A 174 3.82 17.87 5.21
C GLN A 174 2.38 18.35 5.38
N ALA A 175 2.17 19.64 5.72
CA ALA A 175 0.83 20.23 5.76
C ALA A 175 0.23 20.33 4.35
N HIS A 176 1.04 20.69 3.35
CA HIS A 176 0.61 20.66 1.94
C HIS A 176 0.29 19.24 1.47
N GLY A 177 1.11 18.24 1.83
CA GLY A 177 0.83 16.83 1.54
C GLY A 177 -0.49 16.36 2.14
N GLY A 178 -0.70 16.65 3.41
CA GLY A 178 -1.97 16.36 4.09
C GLY A 178 -3.16 17.07 3.47
N MET A 179 -2.99 18.34 3.09
CA MET A 179 -4.02 19.14 2.41
C MET A 179 -4.40 18.53 1.05
N TYR A 180 -3.40 18.07 0.28
CA TYR A 180 -3.65 17.37 -0.98
C TYR A 180 -4.59 16.18 -0.79
N TYR A 181 -4.33 15.31 0.19
CA TYR A 181 -5.18 14.15 0.46
C TYR A 181 -6.56 14.53 1.00
N ALA A 182 -6.64 15.55 1.88
CA ALA A 182 -7.92 16.02 2.41
C ALA A 182 -8.81 16.55 1.29
N LEU A 183 -8.29 17.42 0.43
CA LEU A 183 -9.02 18.02 -0.71
C LEU A 183 -9.42 16.97 -1.76
N THR A 184 -8.56 16.00 -2.03
CA THR A 184 -8.88 14.87 -2.92
C THR A 184 -10.09 14.09 -2.41
N ARG A 185 -10.13 13.77 -1.11
CA ARG A 185 -11.27 13.08 -0.49
C ARG A 185 -12.54 13.92 -0.39
N LEU A 186 -12.40 15.26 -0.37
CA LEU A 186 -13.51 16.20 -0.42
C LEU A 186 -14.03 16.46 -1.84
N GLY A 187 -13.38 15.91 -2.88
CA GLY A 187 -13.79 16.10 -4.28
C GLY A 187 -13.37 17.44 -4.86
N GLU A 188 -12.29 18.04 -4.35
CA GLU A 188 -11.74 19.34 -4.79
C GLU A 188 -10.37 19.13 -5.53
N PRO A 189 -10.32 18.41 -6.68
CA PRO A 189 -9.07 17.96 -7.29
C PRO A 189 -8.17 19.09 -7.78
N GLU A 190 -8.71 20.20 -8.25
CA GLU A 190 -7.90 21.32 -8.77
C GLU A 190 -7.17 22.04 -7.62
N ALA A 191 -7.83 22.23 -6.49
CA ALA A 191 -7.19 22.77 -5.28
C ALA A 191 -6.15 21.78 -4.73
N ALA A 192 -6.45 20.49 -4.74
CA ALA A 192 -5.54 19.43 -4.29
C ALA A 192 -4.22 19.45 -5.08
N LYS A 193 -4.25 19.57 -6.41
CA LYS A 193 -3.05 19.62 -7.28
C LYS A 193 -2.08 20.75 -6.92
N VAL A 194 -2.58 21.89 -6.45
CA VAL A 194 -1.72 23.01 -6.02
C VAL A 194 -0.87 22.57 -4.83
N HIS A 195 -1.52 21.97 -3.83
CA HIS A 195 -0.85 21.49 -2.62
C HIS A 195 0.10 20.31 -2.91
N GLN A 196 -0.29 19.39 -3.79
CA GLN A 196 0.57 18.29 -4.26
C GLN A 196 1.90 18.81 -4.80
N ARG A 197 1.86 19.79 -5.70
CA ARG A 197 3.07 20.37 -6.30
C ARG A 197 4.00 20.98 -5.26
N ILE A 198 3.47 21.71 -4.29
CA ILE A 198 4.29 22.35 -3.24
C ILE A 198 4.93 21.28 -2.35
N ALA A 199 4.15 20.29 -1.91
CA ALA A 199 4.61 19.22 -1.04
C ALA A 199 5.77 18.43 -1.68
N PHE A 200 5.53 17.86 -2.86
CA PHE A 200 6.46 16.92 -3.47
C PHE A 200 7.62 17.60 -4.22
N ALA A 201 7.49 18.87 -4.62
CA ALA A 201 8.65 19.61 -5.12
C ALA A 201 9.78 19.73 -4.10
N ARG A 202 9.45 19.71 -2.81
CA ARG A 202 10.40 19.82 -1.70
C ARG A 202 10.69 18.49 -1.00
N GLN A 203 9.76 17.56 -1.03
CA GLN A 203 9.87 16.27 -0.33
C GLN A 203 9.54 15.11 -1.28
N ASN A 204 10.46 14.83 -2.22
CA ASN A 204 10.35 13.74 -3.19
C ASN A 204 11.33 12.59 -2.94
N LEU A 205 12.10 12.67 -1.84
CA LEU A 205 13.01 11.63 -1.39
C LEU A 205 12.88 11.48 0.13
N ILE A 206 12.55 10.28 0.60
CA ILE A 206 12.37 9.97 2.02
C ILE A 206 13.23 8.77 2.38
N ALA A 207 14.09 8.90 3.39
CA ALA A 207 14.88 7.79 3.91
C ALA A 207 14.10 7.10 5.03
N ASN A 208 13.75 5.82 4.87
CA ASN A 208 13.13 5.03 5.92
C ASN A 208 14.17 4.58 6.95
N PRO A 209 13.80 4.48 8.24
CA PRO A 209 14.72 4.02 9.27
C PRO A 209 15.12 2.58 9.05
N TYR A 210 16.40 2.26 9.26
CA TYR A 210 16.93 0.90 9.28
C TYR A 210 17.00 0.39 10.72
N ARG A 211 16.47 -0.83 10.97
CA ARG A 211 16.43 -1.46 12.30
C ARG A 211 17.20 -2.79 12.40
N GLY A 212 17.96 -3.14 11.37
CA GLY A 212 18.71 -4.40 11.33
C GLY A 212 19.99 -4.38 12.17
N LYS A 213 20.51 -5.60 12.40
CA LYS A 213 21.74 -5.86 13.19
C LYS A 213 22.98 -6.06 12.31
N SER A 214 22.80 -6.05 10.99
CA SER A 214 23.86 -6.30 10.00
C SER A 214 23.94 -5.15 9.01
N GLN A 215 24.91 -5.20 8.11
CA GLN A 215 24.99 -4.23 7.02
C GLN A 215 23.68 -4.23 6.21
N PRO A 216 23.02 -3.06 6.02
CA PRO A 216 21.79 -3.00 5.25
C PRO A 216 22.01 -3.27 3.77
N VAL A 217 20.97 -3.77 3.13
CA VAL A 217 20.84 -3.78 1.68
C VAL A 217 20.18 -2.46 1.26
N PRO A 218 20.89 -1.54 0.60
CA PRO A 218 20.28 -0.29 0.15
C PRO A 218 19.28 -0.56 -0.98
N ALA A 219 18.05 -0.07 -0.83
CA ALA A 219 16.98 -0.22 -1.81
C ALA A 219 16.31 1.11 -2.13
N LEU A 220 15.87 1.29 -3.38
CA LEU A 220 14.97 2.36 -3.78
C LEU A 220 13.56 1.80 -3.92
N LEU A 221 12.58 2.48 -3.36
CA LEU A 221 11.16 2.25 -3.59
C LEU A 221 10.61 3.42 -4.40
N LEU A 222 10.20 3.16 -5.63
CA LEU A 222 9.55 4.14 -6.49
C LEU A 222 8.05 4.18 -6.18
N VAL A 223 7.52 5.37 -5.92
CA VAL A 223 6.10 5.61 -5.64
C VAL A 223 5.57 6.76 -6.49
N SER A 224 4.26 6.77 -6.69
CA SER A 224 3.50 7.86 -7.30
C SER A 224 3.00 8.83 -6.23
N SER A 225 2.95 10.11 -6.55
CA SER A 225 2.31 11.14 -5.74
C SER A 225 0.78 11.13 -5.83
N THR A 226 0.22 10.53 -6.88
CA THR A 226 -1.23 10.53 -7.16
C THR A 226 -1.99 9.34 -6.57
N GLY A 227 -1.27 8.39 -5.95
CA GLY A 227 -1.85 7.11 -5.50
C GLY A 227 -1.58 5.98 -6.50
N GLY A 228 -2.34 4.88 -6.40
CA GLY A 228 -2.10 3.68 -7.22
C GLY A 228 -0.84 2.91 -6.81
N ASN A 229 -0.30 3.19 -5.62
CA ASN A 229 0.84 2.49 -5.06
C ASN A 229 0.40 1.18 -4.39
N THR A 230 1.15 0.13 -4.64
CA THR A 230 1.03 -1.13 -3.89
C THR A 230 1.76 -0.97 -2.56
N PRO A 231 1.21 -1.36 -1.41
CA PRO A 231 1.86 -1.25 -0.11
C PRO A 231 2.98 -2.31 0.05
N ILE A 232 3.90 -2.33 -0.89
CA ILE A 232 5.03 -3.27 -0.93
C ILE A 232 6.10 -2.91 0.11
N GLU A 233 6.01 -1.74 0.71
CA GLU A 233 6.88 -1.30 1.81
C GLU A 233 6.82 -2.24 3.00
N GLU A 234 5.64 -2.80 3.31
CA GLU A 234 5.47 -3.80 4.36
C GLU A 234 6.25 -5.09 4.08
N LEU A 235 6.61 -5.32 2.80
CA LEU A 235 7.39 -6.46 2.34
C LEU A 235 8.89 -6.18 2.29
N LEU A 236 9.30 -4.90 2.37
CA LEU A 236 10.69 -4.45 2.49
C LEU A 236 11.07 -4.40 3.99
N ASP A 237 11.39 -5.57 4.56
CA ASP A 237 11.78 -5.69 5.98
C ASP A 237 12.92 -4.70 6.31
N ASP A 238 12.61 -3.72 7.16
CA ASP A 238 13.54 -2.67 7.59
C ASP A 238 14.70 -3.17 8.47
N ARG A 239 14.73 -4.47 8.78
CA ARG A 239 15.87 -5.17 9.38
C ARG A 239 16.86 -5.72 8.36
N VAL A 240 16.47 -5.71 7.07
CA VAL A 240 17.28 -6.17 5.94
C VAL A 240 17.59 -5.04 4.98
N PHE A 241 16.56 -4.26 4.63
CA PHE A 241 16.64 -3.21 3.63
C PHE A 241 16.69 -1.82 4.27
N GLN A 242 17.65 -1.00 3.83
CA GLN A 242 17.59 0.45 4.02
C GLN A 242 16.92 1.07 2.81
N THR A 243 15.65 1.43 2.97
CA THR A 243 14.81 1.87 1.87
C THR A 243 14.80 3.39 1.76
N HIS A 244 15.08 3.90 0.56
CA HIS A 244 14.80 5.28 0.17
C HIS A 244 13.56 5.29 -0.72
N VAL A 245 12.51 5.99 -0.29
CA VAL A 245 11.30 6.19 -1.08
C VAL A 245 11.50 7.38 -2.01
N VAL A 246 11.29 7.17 -3.30
CA VAL A 246 11.42 8.18 -4.35
C VAL A 246 10.06 8.43 -4.97
N VAL A 247 9.55 9.67 -4.88
CA VAL A 247 8.32 10.08 -5.56
C VAL A 247 8.67 10.35 -7.02
N ALA A 248 8.39 9.37 -7.89
CA ALA A 248 8.96 9.29 -9.24
C ALA A 248 8.60 10.49 -10.14
N ASP A 249 7.36 10.94 -10.07
CA ASP A 249 6.81 12.06 -10.86
C ASP A 249 7.32 13.44 -10.40
N PHE A 250 7.96 13.53 -9.22
CA PHE A 250 8.54 14.77 -8.69
C PHE A 250 10.07 14.73 -8.53
N TYR A 251 10.71 13.58 -8.76
CA TYR A 251 12.16 13.48 -8.59
C TYR A 251 12.93 14.16 -9.71
N ASP A 252 13.83 15.08 -9.36
CA ASP A 252 14.70 15.74 -10.36
C ASP A 252 15.78 14.78 -10.86
N ARG A 253 15.67 14.34 -12.10
CA ARG A 253 16.62 13.43 -12.76
C ARG A 253 18.05 13.96 -12.90
N ARG A 254 18.26 15.26 -12.64
CA ARG A 254 19.62 15.85 -12.56
C ARG A 254 20.27 15.57 -11.21
N THR A 255 19.49 15.22 -10.20
CA THR A 255 19.99 14.79 -8.90
C THR A 255 20.37 13.32 -8.97
N PRO A 256 21.60 12.92 -8.55
CA PRO A 256 21.97 11.51 -8.48
C PRO A 256 21.04 10.72 -7.56
N LEU A 257 20.65 9.54 -8.00
CA LEU A 257 19.90 8.63 -7.13
C LEU A 257 20.74 8.25 -5.90
N PRO A 258 20.12 8.06 -4.72
CA PRO A 258 20.81 7.49 -3.56
C PRO A 258 21.50 6.17 -3.91
N ALA A 259 22.54 5.81 -3.18
CA ALA A 259 23.19 4.51 -3.36
C ALA A 259 22.17 3.37 -3.13
N HIS A 260 22.12 2.41 -4.06
CA HIS A 260 21.15 1.32 -4.04
C HIS A 260 21.70 0.08 -4.75
N GLN A 261 21.22 -1.09 -4.34
CA GLN A 261 21.50 -2.39 -4.92
C GLN A 261 20.25 -3.04 -5.51
N LEU A 262 19.08 -2.47 -5.24
CA LEU A 262 17.79 -2.97 -5.70
C LEU A 262 16.85 -1.79 -5.90
N ILE A 263 16.04 -1.85 -6.94
CA ILE A 263 14.89 -0.97 -7.14
C ILE A 263 13.62 -1.80 -7.04
N VAL A 264 12.66 -1.31 -6.29
CA VAL A 264 11.30 -1.85 -6.24
C VAL A 264 10.35 -0.79 -6.76
N ASN A 265 9.64 -1.09 -7.83
CA ASN A 265 8.58 -0.22 -8.28
C ASN A 265 7.29 -0.56 -7.52
N GLY A 266 6.90 0.33 -6.62
CA GLY A 266 5.66 0.25 -5.86
C GLY A 266 4.45 0.82 -6.59
N ILE A 267 4.63 1.46 -7.75
CA ILE A 267 3.52 2.01 -8.55
C ILE A 267 2.86 0.84 -9.28
N GLY A 268 1.66 0.46 -8.86
CA GLY A 268 0.98 -0.74 -9.36
C GLY A 268 -0.22 -0.48 -10.27
N ASP A 269 -0.87 0.69 -10.18
CA ASP A 269 -2.08 1.02 -10.93
C ASP A 269 -1.80 2.05 -12.03
N VAL A 270 -1.76 1.57 -13.27
CA VAL A 270 -1.56 2.43 -14.45
C VAL A 270 -2.75 3.34 -14.71
N ASP A 271 -3.97 2.92 -14.39
CA ASP A 271 -5.19 3.72 -14.63
C ASP A 271 -5.22 5.00 -13.75
N VAL A 272 -4.38 5.06 -12.69
CA VAL A 272 -4.24 6.20 -11.77
C VAL A 272 -2.91 6.92 -11.93
N ALA A 273 -1.82 6.20 -12.21
CA ALA A 273 -0.45 6.69 -12.06
C ALA A 273 0.43 6.52 -13.32
N GLU A 274 -0.15 6.65 -14.53
CA GLU A 274 0.58 6.51 -15.79
C GLU A 274 1.75 7.49 -15.91
N GLU A 275 1.56 8.76 -15.50
CA GLU A 275 2.62 9.77 -15.52
C GLU A 275 3.79 9.39 -14.58
N ALA A 276 3.48 8.89 -13.39
CA ALA A 276 4.49 8.46 -12.43
C ALA A 276 5.25 7.21 -12.92
N LEU A 277 4.56 6.25 -13.55
CA LEU A 277 5.20 5.09 -14.18
C LEU A 277 6.13 5.51 -15.33
N THR A 278 5.71 6.46 -16.15
CA THR A 278 6.54 7.03 -17.23
C THR A 278 7.78 7.73 -16.67
N ALA A 279 7.62 8.48 -15.57
CA ALA A 279 8.73 9.11 -14.87
C ALA A 279 9.67 8.08 -14.25
N ALA A 280 9.11 7.03 -13.62
CA ALA A 280 9.88 5.91 -13.06
C ALA A 280 10.72 5.19 -14.14
N GLU A 281 10.14 4.91 -15.33
CA GLU A 281 10.87 4.33 -16.46
C GLU A 281 12.06 5.21 -16.89
N ALA A 282 11.89 6.54 -16.82
CA ALA A 282 12.98 7.46 -17.11
C ALA A 282 14.09 7.46 -16.04
N LEU A 283 13.73 7.21 -14.77
CA LEU A 283 14.72 7.08 -13.68
C LEU A 283 15.55 5.81 -13.81
N LEU A 284 14.97 4.71 -14.33
CA LEU A 284 15.72 3.47 -14.54
C LEU A 284 16.88 3.60 -15.52
N LYS A 285 16.88 4.61 -16.39
CA LYS A 285 17.98 4.90 -17.29
C LYS A 285 19.23 5.46 -16.59
N LEU A 286 19.09 5.85 -15.32
CA LEU A 286 20.17 6.40 -14.50
C LEU A 286 20.91 5.33 -13.68
N THR A 287 20.52 4.07 -13.78
CA THR A 287 21.04 2.98 -12.96
C THR A 287 21.04 1.65 -13.72
N SER A 288 21.89 0.71 -13.25
CA SER A 288 21.91 -0.68 -13.72
C SER A 288 21.40 -1.66 -12.69
N ALA A 289 20.95 -1.19 -11.53
CA ALA A 289 20.46 -2.06 -10.46
C ALA A 289 19.25 -2.88 -10.93
N PRO A 290 19.09 -4.12 -10.45
CA PRO A 290 17.94 -4.94 -10.76
C PRO A 290 16.65 -4.29 -10.26
N VAL A 291 15.59 -4.44 -11.05
CA VAL A 291 14.29 -3.84 -10.81
C VAL A 291 13.27 -4.94 -10.55
N VAL A 292 12.47 -4.79 -9.52
CA VAL A 292 11.27 -5.60 -9.26
C VAL A 292 10.06 -4.82 -9.78
N ASN A 293 9.21 -5.45 -10.56
CA ASN A 293 8.09 -4.87 -11.28
C ASN A 293 8.51 -3.68 -12.18
N PRO A 294 9.26 -3.91 -13.27
CA PRO A 294 9.64 -2.83 -14.17
C PRO A 294 8.44 -1.98 -14.57
N PRO A 295 8.52 -0.63 -14.52
CA PRO A 295 7.41 0.26 -14.87
C PRO A 295 6.80 -0.04 -16.25
N ALA A 296 7.61 -0.42 -17.24
CA ALA A 296 7.14 -0.81 -18.57
C ALA A 296 6.20 -2.03 -18.54
N ALA A 297 6.44 -3.00 -17.64
CA ALA A 297 5.54 -4.15 -17.49
C ALA A 297 4.22 -3.73 -16.84
N VAL A 298 4.27 -2.85 -15.83
CA VAL A 298 3.06 -2.32 -15.17
C VAL A 298 2.25 -1.44 -16.11
N LEU A 299 2.88 -0.58 -16.92
CA LEU A 299 2.22 0.25 -17.94
C LEU A 299 1.34 -0.57 -18.90
N ALA A 300 1.71 -1.83 -19.12
CA ALA A 300 0.95 -2.75 -19.97
C ALA A 300 -0.20 -3.47 -19.26
N THR A 301 -0.54 -3.14 -18.00
CA THR A 301 -1.56 -3.84 -17.18
C THR A 301 -2.85 -3.07 -16.98
N SER A 302 -3.12 -1.97 -17.73
CA SER A 302 -4.42 -1.31 -17.65
C SER A 302 -5.56 -2.30 -17.96
N ARG A 303 -6.75 -2.06 -17.42
CA ARG A 303 -7.89 -2.96 -17.60
C ARG A 303 -8.20 -3.20 -19.08
N CYS A 304 -8.19 -2.14 -19.89
CA CYS A 304 -8.41 -2.24 -21.33
C CYS A 304 -7.30 -3.03 -22.04
N GLN A 305 -6.04 -2.79 -21.70
CA GLN A 305 -4.91 -3.49 -22.32
C GLN A 305 -4.89 -4.97 -21.93
N ASN A 306 -5.11 -5.29 -20.65
CA ASN A 306 -5.18 -6.68 -20.20
C ASN A 306 -6.32 -7.44 -20.87
N ALA A 307 -7.50 -6.84 -21.02
CA ALA A 307 -8.61 -7.45 -21.75
C ALA A 307 -8.21 -7.83 -23.19
N GLN A 308 -7.44 -7.00 -23.87
CA GLN A 308 -6.96 -7.27 -25.23
C GLN A 308 -5.80 -8.28 -25.28
N ARG A 309 -4.78 -8.11 -24.42
CA ARG A 309 -3.57 -8.95 -24.41
C ARG A 309 -3.86 -10.40 -24.02
N LEU A 310 -4.80 -10.60 -23.08
CA LEU A 310 -5.10 -11.90 -22.51
C LEU A 310 -6.24 -12.63 -23.23
N LYS A 311 -6.92 -11.96 -24.18
CA LYS A 311 -8.12 -12.45 -24.87
C LYS A 311 -7.96 -13.82 -25.56
N ASN A 312 -6.77 -14.12 -26.08
CA ASN A 312 -6.53 -15.31 -26.88
C ASN A 312 -5.76 -16.40 -26.12
N LEU A 313 -5.60 -16.26 -24.80
CA LEU A 313 -4.93 -17.29 -24.01
C LEU A 313 -5.83 -18.52 -23.85
N ALA A 314 -5.25 -19.70 -24.06
CA ALA A 314 -5.96 -20.95 -23.91
C ALA A 314 -6.46 -21.14 -22.46
N GLY A 315 -7.74 -21.44 -22.30
CA GLY A 315 -8.35 -21.63 -20.99
C GLY A 315 -8.69 -20.35 -20.23
N VAL A 316 -8.57 -19.18 -20.88
CA VAL A 316 -8.91 -17.86 -20.30
C VAL A 316 -10.07 -17.24 -21.05
N ILE A 317 -11.04 -16.72 -20.31
CA ILE A 317 -12.13 -15.87 -20.79
C ILE A 317 -11.94 -14.51 -20.16
N THR A 318 -11.64 -13.50 -20.97
CA THR A 318 -11.51 -12.10 -20.52
C THR A 318 -12.78 -11.34 -20.81
N ALA A 319 -13.21 -10.48 -19.89
CA ALA A 319 -14.29 -9.54 -20.12
C ALA A 319 -13.87 -8.48 -21.15
N ALA A 320 -14.65 -8.30 -22.21
CA ALA A 320 -14.48 -7.14 -23.09
C ALA A 320 -14.56 -5.87 -22.25
N THR A 321 -13.61 -4.95 -22.45
CA THR A 321 -13.51 -3.71 -21.65
C THR A 321 -13.18 -2.55 -22.56
N ALA A 322 -13.94 -1.45 -22.45
CA ALA A 322 -13.70 -0.22 -23.18
C ALA A 322 -14.06 1.01 -22.35
N ALA A 323 -13.36 2.11 -22.59
CA ALA A 323 -13.65 3.40 -22.01
C ALA A 323 -14.67 4.16 -22.87
N PHE A 324 -15.65 4.80 -22.24
CA PHE A 324 -16.67 5.60 -22.88
C PHE A 324 -16.81 6.95 -22.17
N GLN A 325 -17.00 8.00 -22.97
CA GLN A 325 -17.39 9.29 -22.40
C GLN A 325 -18.77 9.18 -21.74
N ARG A 326 -18.87 9.68 -20.51
CA ARG A 326 -20.12 9.69 -19.74
C ARG A 326 -21.29 10.28 -20.51
N THR A 327 -21.04 11.36 -21.25
CA THR A 327 -22.06 12.04 -22.08
C THR A 327 -22.63 11.16 -23.19
N VAL A 328 -21.82 10.26 -23.74
CA VAL A 328 -22.27 9.25 -24.72
C VAL A 328 -23.19 8.23 -24.05
N LEU A 329 -22.80 7.66 -22.93
CA LEU A 329 -23.58 6.64 -22.21
C LEU A 329 -24.88 7.20 -21.62
N ALA A 330 -24.89 8.48 -21.18
CA ALA A 330 -26.08 9.14 -20.64
C ALA A 330 -27.04 9.62 -21.73
N GLY A 331 -26.59 9.70 -22.99
CA GLY A 331 -27.40 10.14 -24.12
C GLY A 331 -28.41 9.08 -24.59
N PRO A 332 -29.41 9.49 -25.42
CA PRO A 332 -30.43 8.57 -25.94
C PRO A 332 -29.85 7.45 -26.80
N ASP A 333 -28.71 7.69 -27.44
CA ASP A 333 -28.01 6.71 -28.29
C ASP A 333 -27.01 5.84 -27.52
N GLY A 334 -26.90 6.00 -26.19
CA GLY A 334 -25.96 5.26 -25.33
C GLY A 334 -26.06 3.72 -25.52
N PRO A 335 -27.26 3.11 -25.45
CA PRO A 335 -27.41 1.69 -25.69
C PRO A 335 -26.97 1.25 -27.11
N ALA A 336 -27.25 2.07 -28.13
CA ALA A 336 -26.84 1.78 -29.50
C ALA A 336 -25.31 1.85 -29.66
N ALA A 337 -24.65 2.81 -29.03
CA ALA A 337 -23.19 2.93 -29.01
C ALA A 337 -22.51 1.71 -28.36
N LEU A 338 -23.10 1.18 -27.28
CA LEU A 338 -22.62 -0.04 -26.63
C LEU A 338 -22.73 -1.26 -27.55
N LEU A 339 -23.91 -1.44 -28.18
CA LEU A 339 -24.14 -2.56 -29.12
C LEU A 339 -23.20 -2.50 -30.34
N GLN A 340 -22.93 -1.29 -30.87
CA GLN A 340 -22.00 -1.10 -31.99
C GLN A 340 -20.56 -1.55 -31.64
N GLN A 341 -20.17 -1.44 -30.37
CA GLN A 341 -18.89 -1.93 -29.88
C GLN A 341 -18.92 -3.37 -29.36
N GLY A 342 -20.04 -4.07 -29.54
CA GLY A 342 -20.18 -5.49 -29.21
C GLY A 342 -20.54 -5.78 -27.75
N PHE A 343 -20.91 -4.78 -26.96
CA PHE A 343 -21.38 -4.99 -25.59
C PHE A 343 -22.85 -5.41 -25.58
N ALA A 344 -23.19 -6.36 -24.70
CA ALA A 344 -24.55 -6.83 -24.45
C ALA A 344 -24.88 -6.68 -22.95
N PHE A 345 -26.18 -6.53 -22.67
CA PHE A 345 -26.67 -6.57 -21.28
C PHE A 345 -26.88 -8.00 -20.79
N PRO A 346 -26.63 -8.30 -19.49
CA PRO A 346 -26.13 -7.34 -18.49
C PRO A 346 -24.66 -7.02 -18.68
N LEU A 347 -24.26 -5.78 -18.32
CA LEU A 347 -22.88 -5.33 -18.34
C LEU A 347 -22.51 -4.59 -17.03
N LEU A 348 -21.24 -4.28 -16.85
CA LEU A 348 -20.75 -3.58 -15.68
C LEU A 348 -20.27 -2.18 -16.08
N LEU A 349 -20.57 -1.18 -15.25
CA LEU A 349 -20.03 0.17 -15.34
C LEU A 349 -19.14 0.44 -14.14
N ARG A 350 -17.99 1.06 -14.37
CA ARG A 350 -17.03 1.42 -13.34
C ARG A 350 -16.47 2.82 -13.58
N ALA A 351 -16.40 3.65 -12.53
CA ALA A 351 -15.61 4.86 -12.55
C ALA A 351 -14.12 4.51 -12.37
N PRO A 352 -13.19 5.01 -13.22
CA PRO A 352 -11.75 4.83 -13.04
C PRO A 352 -11.26 5.42 -11.71
N GLY A 353 -10.13 4.90 -11.17
CA GLY A 353 -9.48 5.42 -9.96
C GLY A 353 -10.14 5.02 -8.64
N PHE A 354 -11.14 4.14 -8.64
CA PHE A 354 -11.77 3.63 -7.44
C PHE A 354 -11.52 2.12 -7.28
N HIS A 355 -11.28 1.70 -6.04
CA HIS A 355 -11.02 0.30 -5.67
C HIS A 355 -12.13 -0.27 -4.78
N MET A 356 -12.03 -1.54 -4.39
CA MET A 356 -12.93 -2.25 -3.47
C MET A 356 -14.40 -2.23 -3.90
N GLY A 357 -14.66 -2.15 -5.21
CA GLY A 357 -16.02 -2.14 -5.75
C GLY A 357 -16.79 -0.84 -5.53
N LYS A 358 -16.15 0.25 -5.08
CA LYS A 358 -16.75 1.58 -5.08
C LYS A 358 -17.01 2.03 -6.51
N HIS A 359 -18.12 2.73 -6.74
CA HIS A 359 -18.53 3.24 -8.06
C HIS A 359 -18.46 2.17 -9.16
N PHE A 360 -18.95 0.99 -8.83
CA PHE A 360 -18.98 -0.19 -9.69
C PHE A 360 -20.38 -0.82 -9.62
N VAL A 361 -21.12 -0.76 -10.71
CA VAL A 361 -22.53 -1.18 -10.78
C VAL A 361 -22.77 -2.14 -11.95
N ARG A 362 -23.76 -3.02 -11.82
CA ARG A 362 -24.25 -3.87 -12.88
C ARG A 362 -25.51 -3.24 -13.50
N VAL A 363 -25.52 -3.19 -14.81
CA VAL A 363 -26.62 -2.65 -15.61
C VAL A 363 -27.32 -3.81 -16.31
N GLU A 364 -28.58 -4.02 -15.97
CA GLU A 364 -29.34 -5.18 -16.43
C GLU A 364 -29.89 -5.02 -17.84
N SER A 365 -30.21 -3.77 -18.24
CA SER A 365 -30.85 -3.50 -19.52
C SER A 365 -30.58 -2.07 -19.99
N ALA A 366 -30.94 -1.80 -21.26
CA ALA A 366 -30.80 -0.48 -21.87
C ALA A 366 -31.57 0.61 -21.11
N GLU A 367 -32.74 0.28 -20.57
CA GLU A 367 -33.62 1.21 -19.84
C GLU A 367 -32.98 1.70 -18.53
N THR A 368 -32.14 0.87 -17.90
CA THR A 368 -31.49 1.19 -16.63
C THR A 368 -30.13 1.90 -16.79
N LEU A 369 -29.61 1.98 -18.03
CA LEU A 369 -28.26 2.52 -18.31
C LEU A 369 -28.10 3.97 -17.84
N ALA A 370 -29.03 4.86 -18.22
CA ALA A 370 -28.93 6.27 -17.89
C ALA A 370 -28.95 6.54 -16.37
N ALA A 371 -29.77 5.78 -15.62
CA ALA A 371 -29.82 5.87 -14.16
C ALA A 371 -28.49 5.40 -13.54
N ALA A 372 -27.95 4.28 -13.99
CA ALA A 372 -26.67 3.76 -13.54
C ALA A 372 -25.50 4.73 -13.81
N VAL A 373 -25.48 5.37 -14.98
CA VAL A 373 -24.48 6.38 -15.33
C VAL A 373 -24.59 7.60 -14.40
N ALA A 374 -25.82 8.00 -14.01
CA ALA A 374 -26.02 9.14 -13.11
C ALA A 374 -25.42 8.94 -11.72
N GLU A 375 -25.36 7.70 -11.22
CA GLU A 375 -24.82 7.35 -9.90
C GLU A 375 -23.28 7.36 -9.83
N LEU A 376 -22.60 7.30 -10.97
CA LEU A 376 -21.16 7.16 -11.03
C LEU A 376 -20.46 8.52 -11.20
N PRO A 377 -19.31 8.80 -10.55
CA PRO A 377 -18.53 10.02 -10.79
C PRO A 377 -17.68 9.93 -12.05
N GLY A 378 -17.09 11.06 -12.46
CA GLY A 378 -16.10 11.14 -13.54
C GLY A 378 -16.70 11.47 -14.90
N ALA A 379 -15.83 11.93 -15.81
CA ALA A 379 -16.19 12.27 -17.19
C ALA A 379 -16.14 11.06 -18.12
N GLU A 380 -15.40 10.04 -17.75
CA GLU A 380 -15.22 8.77 -18.46
C GLU A 380 -15.60 7.61 -17.57
N LEU A 381 -16.19 6.56 -18.13
CA LEU A 381 -16.55 5.33 -17.44
C LEU A 381 -16.02 4.13 -18.22
N LEU A 382 -15.58 3.09 -17.51
CA LEU A 382 -15.26 1.79 -18.10
C LEU A 382 -16.55 0.98 -18.22
N VAL A 383 -16.80 0.47 -19.42
CA VAL A 383 -17.81 -0.54 -19.72
C VAL A 383 -17.11 -1.90 -19.77
N ILE A 384 -17.60 -2.86 -19.00
CA ILE A 384 -17.00 -4.17 -18.83
C ILE A 384 -18.08 -5.23 -19.08
N GLU A 385 -17.78 -6.22 -19.90
CA GLU A 385 -18.65 -7.37 -20.10
C GLU A 385 -18.86 -8.13 -18.79
N TYR A 386 -20.09 -8.51 -18.49
CA TYR A 386 -20.38 -9.29 -17.30
C TYR A 386 -20.05 -10.76 -17.52
N LEU A 387 -19.09 -11.28 -16.76
CA LEU A 387 -18.77 -12.71 -16.72
C LEU A 387 -19.46 -13.35 -15.52
N ASP A 388 -20.35 -14.30 -15.78
CA ASP A 388 -21.09 -14.98 -14.73
C ASP A 388 -20.26 -16.12 -14.11
N ALA A 389 -19.89 -15.93 -12.84
CA ALA A 389 -19.18 -16.92 -12.03
C ALA A 389 -20.10 -17.63 -11.01
N CYS A 390 -21.42 -17.56 -11.21
CA CYS A 390 -22.39 -18.23 -10.35
C CYS A 390 -22.34 -19.75 -10.58
N GLY A 391 -22.16 -20.49 -9.51
CA GLY A 391 -22.21 -21.95 -9.50
C GLY A 391 -23.64 -22.47 -9.57
N ALA A 392 -23.80 -23.79 -9.76
CA ALA A 392 -25.10 -24.46 -9.75
C ALA A 392 -25.84 -24.37 -8.40
N ASP A 393 -25.11 -24.04 -7.33
CA ASP A 393 -25.61 -23.82 -5.99
C ASP A 393 -26.13 -22.39 -5.74
N GLY A 394 -26.07 -21.52 -6.76
CA GLY A 394 -26.50 -20.13 -6.68
C GLY A 394 -25.49 -19.17 -6.03
N TYR A 395 -24.28 -19.64 -5.70
CA TYR A 395 -23.21 -18.81 -5.15
C TYR A 395 -22.16 -18.49 -6.18
N SER A 396 -21.74 -17.24 -6.23
CA SER A 396 -20.62 -16.79 -7.04
C SER A 396 -19.30 -16.94 -6.27
N ARG A 397 -18.26 -17.38 -6.99
CA ARG A 397 -16.93 -17.63 -6.43
C ARG A 397 -15.89 -16.76 -7.09
N LYS A 398 -15.08 -16.10 -6.26
CA LYS A 398 -13.94 -15.30 -6.70
C LYS A 398 -12.67 -15.78 -6.02
N TYR A 399 -11.78 -16.34 -6.80
CA TYR A 399 -10.45 -16.78 -6.39
C TYR A 399 -9.46 -15.62 -6.54
N ARG A 400 -8.53 -15.50 -5.60
CA ARG A 400 -7.35 -14.66 -5.73
C ARG A 400 -6.09 -15.50 -5.62
N VAL A 401 -5.24 -15.38 -6.65
CA VAL A 401 -3.92 -16.02 -6.71
C VAL A 401 -2.87 -14.93 -6.88
N MET A 402 -1.83 -14.95 -6.04
CA MET A 402 -0.65 -14.11 -6.19
C MET A 402 0.35 -14.77 -7.12
N MET A 403 1.03 -13.93 -7.89
CA MET A 403 2.08 -14.29 -8.85
C MET A 403 3.38 -13.64 -8.38
N ILE A 404 4.33 -14.44 -7.88
CA ILE A 404 5.56 -13.94 -7.29
C ILE A 404 6.74 -14.71 -7.86
N ASP A 405 7.66 -13.99 -8.50
CA ASP A 405 8.90 -14.54 -9.10
C ASP A 405 8.65 -15.81 -9.92
N GLY A 406 7.61 -15.78 -10.76
CA GLY A 406 7.25 -16.88 -11.65
C GLY A 406 6.48 -18.04 -10.98
N GLN A 407 6.02 -17.90 -9.74
CA GLN A 407 5.27 -18.92 -9.01
C GLN A 407 3.89 -18.45 -8.59
N LEU A 408 2.92 -19.37 -8.52
CA LEU A 408 1.54 -19.12 -8.14
C LEU A 408 1.32 -19.44 -6.65
N TYR A 409 0.65 -18.53 -5.94
CA TYR A 409 0.34 -18.66 -4.51
C TYR A 409 -1.14 -18.34 -4.27
N PRO A 410 -1.95 -19.27 -3.74
CA PRO A 410 -3.32 -18.98 -3.38
C PRO A 410 -3.39 -18.01 -2.19
N LEU A 411 -4.24 -16.99 -2.29
CA LEU A 411 -4.44 -15.99 -1.22
C LEU A 411 -5.80 -16.12 -0.54
N HIS A 412 -6.88 -16.25 -1.29
CA HIS A 412 -8.22 -16.52 -0.77
C HIS A 412 -9.23 -16.92 -1.86
N LEU A 413 -10.30 -17.56 -1.43
CA LEU A 413 -11.54 -17.76 -2.16
C LEU A 413 -12.65 -17.00 -1.42
N ALA A 414 -13.31 -16.07 -2.10
CA ALA A 414 -14.50 -15.38 -1.59
C ALA A 414 -15.77 -15.97 -2.22
N ILE A 415 -16.79 -16.26 -1.42
CA ILE A 415 -18.06 -16.86 -1.83
C ILE A 415 -19.21 -15.94 -1.40
N SER A 416 -20.12 -15.64 -2.33
CA SER A 416 -21.26 -14.75 -2.05
C SER A 416 -22.46 -15.13 -2.91
N PRO A 417 -23.71 -14.93 -2.41
CA PRO A 417 -24.92 -15.05 -3.23
C PRO A 417 -25.05 -13.90 -4.25
N HIS A 418 -24.17 -12.90 -4.18
CA HIS A 418 -24.20 -11.72 -5.02
C HIS A 418 -23.10 -11.78 -6.09
N TRP A 419 -23.36 -11.16 -7.24
CA TRP A 419 -22.40 -11.05 -8.34
C TRP A 419 -21.16 -10.22 -7.98
N LYS A 420 -21.34 -9.17 -7.14
CA LYS A 420 -20.28 -8.28 -6.65
C LYS A 420 -19.62 -8.91 -5.43
N ILE A 421 -18.54 -9.63 -5.69
CA ILE A 421 -17.83 -10.36 -4.64
C ILE A 421 -16.64 -9.54 -4.19
N HIS A 422 -16.63 -9.17 -2.91
CA HIS A 422 -15.46 -8.65 -2.22
C HIS A 422 -15.22 -9.47 -0.96
N TYR A 423 -13.97 -9.89 -0.70
CA TYR A 423 -13.68 -10.82 0.39
C TYR A 423 -14.25 -10.36 1.75
N PHE A 424 -14.09 -9.07 2.07
CA PHE A 424 -14.54 -8.49 3.35
C PHE A 424 -16.07 -8.29 3.45
N SER A 425 -16.77 -8.25 2.32
CA SER A 425 -18.25 -8.12 2.29
C SER A 425 -18.95 -9.41 1.87
N ALA A 426 -18.20 -10.48 1.59
CA ALA A 426 -18.76 -11.81 1.35
C ALA A 426 -19.13 -12.49 2.69
N ASP A 427 -20.01 -13.50 2.60
CA ASP A 427 -20.55 -14.19 3.78
C ASP A 427 -19.54 -15.07 4.53
N MET A 428 -18.23 -14.85 4.30
CA MET A 428 -17.14 -15.68 4.83
C MET A 428 -17.09 -15.70 6.36
N ALA A 429 -17.48 -14.60 7.02
CA ALA A 429 -17.47 -14.51 8.47
C ALA A 429 -18.57 -15.38 9.12
N ASP A 430 -19.73 -15.46 8.49
CA ASP A 430 -20.93 -16.11 9.03
C ASP A 430 -21.11 -17.57 8.60
N ARG A 431 -20.40 -17.98 7.52
CA ARG A 431 -20.52 -19.29 6.88
C ARG A 431 -19.27 -20.14 7.08
N ALA A 432 -19.38 -21.16 7.92
CA ALA A 432 -18.28 -22.11 8.16
C ALA A 432 -17.96 -22.95 6.92
N ASP A 433 -18.97 -23.37 6.17
CA ASP A 433 -18.82 -24.13 4.92
C ASP A 433 -18.06 -23.34 3.83
N HIS A 434 -18.28 -22.02 3.73
CA HIS A 434 -17.51 -21.16 2.83
C HIS A 434 -16.04 -21.08 3.26
N ARG A 435 -15.76 -20.98 4.58
CA ARG A 435 -14.38 -21.01 5.10
C ARG A 435 -13.68 -22.36 4.88
N GLU A 436 -14.42 -23.46 4.97
CA GLU A 436 -13.89 -24.80 4.66
C GLU A 436 -13.53 -24.95 3.18
N GLU A 437 -14.32 -24.34 2.28
CA GLU A 437 -14.02 -24.33 0.85
C GLU A 437 -12.77 -23.46 0.56
N ASP A 438 -12.66 -22.27 1.19
CA ASP A 438 -11.47 -21.42 1.11
C ASP A 438 -10.24 -22.16 1.67
N ALA A 439 -10.34 -22.81 2.82
CA ALA A 439 -9.25 -23.59 3.43
C ALA A 439 -8.76 -24.72 2.51
N ARG A 440 -9.67 -25.43 1.83
CA ARG A 440 -9.30 -26.46 0.83
C ARG A 440 -8.53 -25.85 -0.34
N PHE A 441 -9.00 -24.70 -0.86
CA PHE A 441 -8.30 -23.99 -1.93
C PHE A 441 -6.89 -23.54 -1.50
N LEU A 442 -6.73 -23.03 -0.28
CA LEU A 442 -5.43 -22.61 0.25
C LEU A 442 -4.47 -23.79 0.51
N ALA A 443 -5.01 -24.96 0.84
CA ALA A 443 -4.23 -26.16 1.10
C ALA A 443 -3.84 -26.91 -0.19
N ASP A 444 -4.74 -26.98 -1.15
CA ASP A 444 -4.54 -27.71 -2.41
C ASP A 444 -5.16 -26.96 -3.60
N MET A 445 -4.54 -25.84 -3.96
CA MET A 445 -4.94 -25.06 -5.14
C MET A 445 -4.97 -25.90 -6.43
N PRO A 446 -3.96 -26.75 -6.73
CA PRO A 446 -4.00 -27.60 -7.92
C PRO A 446 -5.19 -28.56 -7.97
N GLY A 447 -5.51 -29.22 -6.87
CA GLY A 447 -6.64 -30.13 -6.79
C GLY A 447 -7.99 -29.42 -6.93
N VAL A 448 -8.12 -28.20 -6.42
CA VAL A 448 -9.34 -27.40 -6.49
C VAL A 448 -9.55 -26.79 -7.88
N LEU A 449 -8.51 -26.21 -8.48
CA LEU A 449 -8.63 -25.52 -9.77
C LEU A 449 -8.58 -26.47 -10.98
N GLY A 450 -7.85 -27.57 -10.85
CA GLY A 450 -7.59 -28.51 -11.94
C GLY A 450 -6.54 -28.02 -12.94
N PRO A 451 -6.06 -28.91 -13.81
CA PRO A 451 -4.91 -28.64 -14.68
C PRO A 451 -5.17 -27.56 -15.73
N LYS A 452 -6.42 -27.42 -16.21
CA LYS A 452 -6.79 -26.41 -17.23
C LYS A 452 -6.65 -24.99 -16.69
N ALA A 453 -7.20 -24.74 -15.50
CA ALA A 453 -7.14 -23.42 -14.88
C ALA A 453 -5.70 -23.08 -14.42
N LEU A 454 -4.95 -24.06 -13.91
CA LEU A 454 -3.54 -23.84 -13.55
C LEU A 454 -2.70 -23.42 -14.76
N ALA A 455 -2.79 -24.15 -15.89
CA ALA A 455 -2.08 -23.80 -17.12
C ALA A 455 -2.49 -22.40 -17.63
N ALA A 456 -3.79 -22.06 -17.52
CA ALA A 456 -4.27 -20.72 -17.86
C ALA A 456 -3.65 -19.64 -16.97
N LEU A 457 -3.53 -19.86 -15.65
CA LEU A 457 -2.90 -18.92 -14.72
C LEU A 457 -1.39 -18.75 -14.99
N GLU A 458 -0.69 -19.84 -15.32
CA GLU A 458 0.72 -19.78 -15.73
C GLU A 458 0.91 -18.98 -17.02
N HIS A 459 0.03 -19.13 -17.99
CA HIS A 459 0.02 -18.32 -19.21
C HIS A 459 -0.25 -16.83 -18.92
N ILE A 460 -1.22 -16.53 -18.04
CA ILE A 460 -1.50 -15.14 -17.61
C ILE A 460 -0.23 -14.55 -16.97
N GLN A 461 0.40 -15.26 -16.05
CA GLN A 461 1.61 -14.82 -15.38
C GLN A 461 2.74 -14.51 -16.37
N ALA A 462 3.02 -15.41 -17.29
CA ALA A 462 4.03 -15.23 -18.32
C ALA A 462 3.73 -14.01 -19.21
N MET A 463 2.45 -13.77 -19.54
CA MET A 463 2.04 -12.65 -20.38
C MET A 463 2.12 -11.31 -19.62
N LEU A 464 1.80 -11.27 -18.32
CA LEU A 464 1.89 -10.04 -17.52
C LEU A 464 3.34 -9.58 -17.37
N GLY A 465 4.28 -10.50 -17.18
CA GLY A 465 5.70 -10.19 -17.00
C GLY A 465 6.00 -9.45 -15.70
N LEU A 466 5.15 -9.59 -14.68
CA LEU A 466 5.32 -9.00 -13.37
C LEU A 466 6.09 -9.94 -12.44
N ASP A 467 6.99 -9.37 -11.63
CA ASP A 467 7.69 -10.09 -10.57
C ASP A 467 6.82 -10.26 -9.31
N TYR A 468 5.92 -9.29 -9.06
CA TYR A 468 4.90 -9.28 -8.03
C TYR A 468 3.59 -8.78 -8.62
N GLY A 469 2.56 -9.57 -8.56
CA GLY A 469 1.23 -9.26 -9.02
C GLY A 469 0.23 -10.29 -8.56
N GLY A 470 -0.99 -10.19 -9.05
CA GLY A 470 -2.02 -11.15 -8.74
C GLY A 470 -3.18 -11.11 -9.72
N VAL A 471 -4.08 -12.06 -9.56
CA VAL A 471 -5.24 -12.23 -10.41
C VAL A 471 -6.48 -12.57 -9.59
N ASP A 472 -7.58 -11.86 -9.88
CA ASP A 472 -8.93 -12.18 -9.42
C ASP A 472 -9.69 -12.85 -10.55
N PHE A 473 -10.27 -14.02 -10.31
CA PHE A 473 -10.98 -14.79 -11.33
C PHE A 473 -12.09 -15.66 -10.74
N GLY A 474 -12.99 -16.07 -11.60
CA GLY A 474 -13.93 -17.15 -11.37
C GLY A 474 -13.59 -18.37 -12.22
N LEU A 475 -14.35 -19.46 -12.06
CA LEU A 475 -14.26 -20.62 -12.94
C LEU A 475 -15.57 -20.79 -13.72
N SER A 476 -15.45 -21.03 -15.02
CA SER A 476 -16.58 -21.47 -15.82
C SER A 476 -16.95 -22.93 -15.48
N ARG A 477 -18.13 -23.37 -15.87
CA ARG A 477 -18.56 -24.80 -15.77
C ARG A 477 -17.63 -25.77 -16.49
N HIS A 478 -16.77 -25.28 -17.37
CA HIS A 478 -15.82 -26.07 -18.15
C HIS A 478 -14.39 -25.95 -17.61
N GLY A 479 -14.21 -25.35 -16.42
CA GLY A 479 -12.92 -25.16 -15.76
C GLY A 479 -12.03 -24.11 -16.43
N GLU A 480 -12.60 -23.15 -17.17
CA GLU A 480 -11.89 -22.00 -17.73
C GLU A 480 -11.82 -20.89 -16.71
N VAL A 481 -10.72 -20.14 -16.73
CA VAL A 481 -10.52 -18.94 -15.91
C VAL A 481 -11.38 -17.79 -16.47
N LEU A 482 -12.39 -17.37 -15.72
CA LEU A 482 -13.14 -16.13 -15.96
C LEU A 482 -12.35 -14.98 -15.33
N LEU A 483 -11.55 -14.28 -16.11
CA LEU A 483 -10.63 -13.27 -15.61
C LEU A 483 -11.36 -11.96 -15.30
N PHE A 484 -11.37 -11.55 -14.02
CA PHE A 484 -11.96 -10.30 -13.56
C PHE A 484 -10.94 -9.18 -13.50
N GLU A 485 -9.74 -9.45 -12.95
CA GLU A 485 -8.67 -8.46 -12.77
C GLU A 485 -7.30 -9.15 -12.69
N ALA A 486 -6.28 -8.53 -13.29
CA ALA A 486 -4.89 -8.95 -13.17
C ALA A 486 -3.99 -7.70 -13.17
N ASN A 487 -3.23 -7.50 -12.09
CA ASN A 487 -2.41 -6.30 -11.94
C ASN A 487 -1.34 -6.46 -10.85
N ALA A 488 -0.57 -5.38 -10.64
CA ALA A 488 0.47 -5.28 -9.63
C ALA A 488 -0.05 -4.69 -8.29
N THR A 489 -1.34 -4.32 -8.16
CA THR A 489 -1.89 -3.65 -6.97
C THR A 489 -2.47 -4.60 -5.93
N MET A 490 -2.32 -5.92 -6.12
CA MET A 490 -2.88 -6.90 -5.20
C MET A 490 -2.23 -6.83 -3.83
N ILE A 491 -3.04 -6.62 -2.80
CA ILE A 491 -2.60 -6.48 -1.41
C ILE A 491 -2.69 -7.83 -0.71
N VAL A 492 -1.65 -8.15 0.08
CA VAL A 492 -1.58 -9.35 0.92
C VAL A 492 -1.57 -8.91 2.37
N LEU A 493 -2.71 -9.00 3.06
CA LEU A 493 -2.87 -8.61 4.45
C LEU A 493 -2.82 -9.81 5.38
N GLN A 494 -2.23 -9.63 6.55
CA GLN A 494 -2.37 -10.60 7.64
C GLN A 494 -3.84 -10.72 8.04
N PRO A 495 -4.35 -11.94 8.26
CA PRO A 495 -5.69 -12.12 8.79
C PRO A 495 -5.84 -11.51 10.18
N ASP A 496 -7.04 -11.06 10.52
CA ASP A 496 -7.38 -10.58 11.85
C ASP A 496 -7.00 -11.60 12.96
N GLU A 497 -6.86 -11.12 14.19
CA GLU A 497 -6.52 -11.98 15.36
C GLU A 497 -7.62 -12.98 15.76
N ASP A 498 -8.78 -12.93 15.09
CA ASP A 498 -9.89 -13.86 15.30
C ASP A 498 -9.54 -15.28 14.78
N ALA A 499 -9.66 -16.27 15.63
CA ALA A 499 -9.32 -17.67 15.35
C ALA A 499 -10.04 -18.26 14.11
N ARG A 500 -11.19 -17.69 13.71
CA ARG A 500 -11.89 -18.07 12.49
C ARG A 500 -11.02 -17.93 11.22
N TRP A 501 -9.99 -17.09 11.27
CA TRP A 501 -9.11 -16.78 10.15
C TRP A 501 -7.73 -17.41 10.23
N ASP A 502 -7.45 -18.18 11.29
CA ASP A 502 -6.12 -18.78 11.51
C ASP A 502 -5.67 -19.70 10.36
N TYR A 503 -6.63 -20.37 9.70
CA TYR A 503 -6.35 -21.26 8.56
C TYR A 503 -5.70 -20.53 7.37
N ARG A 504 -5.85 -19.19 7.28
CA ARG A 504 -5.28 -18.38 6.20
C ARG A 504 -3.82 -17.97 6.47
N ARG A 505 -3.39 -17.90 7.74
CA ARG A 505 -2.05 -17.43 8.11
C ARG A 505 -0.93 -18.16 7.37
N PRO A 506 -0.92 -19.50 7.25
CA PRO A 506 0.13 -20.21 6.54
C PRO A 506 0.23 -19.83 5.05
N ALA A 507 -0.89 -19.51 4.39
CA ALA A 507 -0.87 -19.07 2.99
C ALA A 507 -0.25 -17.67 2.86
N VAL A 508 -0.63 -16.73 3.71
CA VAL A 508 -0.07 -15.37 3.76
C VAL A 508 1.44 -15.41 4.08
N GLU A 509 1.84 -16.23 5.05
CA GLU A 509 3.27 -16.40 5.41
C GLU A 509 4.10 -16.96 4.24
N ARG A 510 3.56 -17.92 3.48
CA ARG A 510 4.23 -18.44 2.26
C ARG A 510 4.43 -17.34 1.22
N ILE A 511 3.44 -16.47 1.04
CA ILE A 511 3.52 -15.33 0.11
C ILE A 511 4.60 -14.34 0.58
N HIS A 512 4.57 -13.91 1.84
CA HIS A 512 5.58 -13.00 2.40
C HIS A 512 6.99 -13.59 2.30
N ALA A 513 7.15 -14.87 2.61
CA ALA A 513 8.43 -15.56 2.46
C ALA A 513 8.91 -15.62 1.00
N ALA A 514 7.99 -15.78 0.03
CA ALA A 514 8.32 -15.77 -1.39
C ALA A 514 8.81 -14.39 -1.84
N VAL A 515 8.10 -13.31 -1.45
CA VAL A 515 8.52 -11.93 -1.76
C VAL A 515 9.88 -11.63 -1.13
N HIS A 516 10.08 -11.97 0.15
CA HIS A 516 11.36 -11.74 0.83
C HIS A 516 12.51 -12.48 0.14
N ARG A 517 12.31 -13.73 -0.29
CA ARG A 517 13.31 -14.50 -1.07
C ARG A 517 13.62 -13.81 -2.38
N MET A 518 12.59 -13.41 -3.15
CA MET A 518 12.75 -12.70 -4.42
C MET A 518 13.60 -11.44 -4.26
N LEU A 519 13.23 -10.56 -3.32
CA LEU A 519 13.94 -9.30 -3.05
C LEU A 519 15.40 -9.55 -2.66
N THR A 520 15.65 -10.53 -1.78
CA THR A 520 16.99 -10.88 -1.32
C THR A 520 17.85 -11.49 -2.44
N MET A 521 17.28 -12.31 -3.30
CA MET A 521 18.01 -12.89 -4.43
C MET A 521 18.36 -11.84 -5.48
N ARG A 522 17.41 -10.96 -5.81
CA ARG A 522 17.63 -9.88 -6.78
C ARG A 522 18.71 -8.91 -6.30
N SER A 523 18.73 -8.53 -5.02
CA SER A 523 19.76 -7.64 -4.46
C SER A 523 21.18 -8.23 -4.48
N LYS A 524 21.33 -9.58 -4.45
CA LYS A 524 22.64 -10.25 -4.50
C LYS A 524 23.18 -10.42 -5.92
N ALA A 525 22.34 -10.39 -6.94
CA ALA A 525 22.74 -10.64 -8.33
C ALA A 525 23.76 -9.59 -8.83
N GLU A 526 23.71 -8.36 -8.38
CA GLU A 526 24.65 -7.29 -8.74
C GLU A 526 26.00 -7.42 -8.02
N SER A 527 26.02 -7.89 -6.76
CA SER A 527 27.27 -8.07 -6.02
C SER A 527 28.21 -9.09 -6.68
N HIS A 528 27.69 -10.04 -7.44
CA HIS A 528 28.48 -10.99 -8.22
C HIS A 528 28.95 -10.43 -9.56
N ARG A 529 28.20 -9.53 -10.20
CA ARG A 529 28.63 -8.88 -11.45
C ARG A 529 29.80 -7.90 -11.19
N SER A 530 29.69 -7.05 -10.18
CA SER A 530 30.75 -6.09 -9.84
C SER A 530 32.06 -6.78 -9.43
N LYS A 531 31.99 -7.90 -8.71
CA LYS A 531 33.18 -8.70 -8.34
C LYS A 531 33.82 -9.38 -9.53
N SER A 532 33.02 -9.80 -10.53
CA SER A 532 33.56 -10.42 -11.75
C SER A 532 34.22 -9.42 -12.71
N GLU A 533 33.73 -8.19 -12.75
CA GLU A 533 34.33 -7.10 -13.54
C GLU A 533 35.62 -6.59 -12.91
N THR A 534 35.65 -6.41 -11.58
CA THR A 534 36.89 -6.04 -10.85
C THR A 534 37.97 -7.10 -10.97
N SER A 535 37.62 -8.39 -11.01
CA SER A 535 38.58 -9.48 -11.18
C SER A 535 39.08 -9.62 -12.63
N ARG A 536 38.34 -9.15 -13.63
CA ARG A 536 38.79 -9.10 -15.04
C ARG A 536 39.72 -7.92 -15.31
N SER A 537 39.58 -6.80 -14.62
CA SER A 537 40.45 -5.62 -14.77
C SER A 537 41.83 -5.77 -14.09
N LEU A 538 42.01 -6.78 -13.23
CA LEU A 538 43.27 -7.06 -12.50
C LEU A 538 44.11 -8.17 -13.12
N ARG A 539 43.83 -8.62 -14.37
CA ARG A 539 44.78 -9.50 -15.06
C ARG A 539 45.86 -8.62 -15.75
N PRO A 540 47.11 -8.68 -15.31
CA PRO A 540 48.19 -7.97 -15.99
C PRO A 540 48.34 -8.56 -17.39
N ASN A 541 48.41 -7.69 -18.40
CA ASN A 541 48.88 -8.05 -19.75
C ASN A 541 50.31 -8.59 -19.61
N VAL A 542 50.46 -9.89 -19.69
CA VAL A 542 51.78 -10.51 -19.91
C VAL A 542 51.96 -10.54 -21.39
N PHE A 543 52.80 -9.63 -21.87
CA PHE A 543 53.55 -9.78 -23.11
C PHE A 543 54.99 -10.13 -22.78
#